data_d24e9b577ba3f4bd24ed67b05c66db8d
#
_entry.id   d24e9b577ba3f4bd24ed67b05c66db8d
#
_cell.length_a   1.000
_cell.length_b   1.000
_cell.length_c   1.000
_cell.angle_alpha   90.00
_cell.angle_beta   90.00
_cell.angle_gamma   90.00
#
_symmetry.space_group_name_H-M   'P 1'
#
loop_
_entity.id
_entity.type
_entity.pdbx_description
1 polymer ?
#
loop_
_entity_poly.entity_id
_entity_poly.type
_entity_poly.pdbx_seq_one_letter_code
_entity_poly.pdbx_strand_id
1 'polypeptide(L)'
;MLEVDGSDGGGQLLRSALTLSVLDGEPVEIDHVRGDRSEPGLGAQHLAAVETAAAVADAEVEGAERGSETVSFEPGSVAGGRYEVDIGTAGSLTLLFDTLLPLATAIDGPVSVTATGGTDVSWSPPLAYYRAVKLPLLRQFGLAAAVELDRTGFYPAGGGRATLHLWPSTLSPIDLDEPLEPTAARVYSKAATELADSEVAERQADAATDALRGLGIETVEHRTAYATSTSPGSALVVRLDGAPTATDGVPTGTDDASTDGAGTGPRRPLAGFDAYGAPGKPAEEVGSEVTDRIRRFRRGGAAVDAHMADQLLVFLAVVGGRVAVPGISDHVATSRAVLETFDRPVDVDRSGPVPAITADR
;
A
#
# COMPACT_ATOMS: atom_id res chain seq x y z
N MET A 1 24.25 0.13 16.15
CA MET A 1 23.28 -0.81 15.62
C MET A 1 22.01 -0.65 16.45
N LEU A 2 20.90 -0.36 15.81
CA LEU A 2 19.59 -0.27 16.48
C LEU A 2 19.03 -1.68 16.73
N GLU A 3 18.26 -1.84 17.79
CA GLU A 3 17.62 -3.13 18.12
C GLU A 3 16.10 -2.99 18.01
N VAL A 4 15.46 -3.91 17.26
CA VAL A 4 14.02 -3.96 17.05
C VAL A 4 13.48 -5.32 17.46
N ASP A 5 12.54 -5.37 18.40
CA ASP A 5 11.83 -6.59 18.78
C ASP A 5 10.62 -6.83 17.86
N GLY A 6 10.64 -7.92 17.12
CA GLY A 6 9.59 -8.35 16.19
C GLY A 6 8.50 -9.24 16.82
N SER A 7 8.53 -9.48 18.15
CA SER A 7 7.62 -10.40 18.84
C SER A 7 6.15 -10.04 18.62
N ASP A 8 5.75 -8.82 18.95
CA ASP A 8 4.35 -8.36 18.93
C ASP A 8 3.84 -8.01 17.53
N GLY A 9 4.69 -8.12 16.50
CA GLY A 9 4.43 -7.64 15.16
C GLY A 9 4.41 -8.71 14.08
N GLY A 10 3.70 -8.40 13.02
CA GLY A 10 3.77 -9.15 11.78
C GLY A 10 4.94 -8.70 10.90
N GLY A 11 4.95 -9.14 9.64
CA GLY A 11 5.96 -8.72 8.66
C GLY A 11 6.05 -7.20 8.40
N GLN A 12 5.14 -6.41 8.95
CA GLN A 12 5.17 -4.96 8.84
C GLN A 12 6.32 -4.34 9.63
N LEU A 13 6.61 -4.82 10.85
CA LEU A 13 7.73 -4.33 11.66
C LEU A 13 9.05 -4.50 10.90
N LEU A 14 9.29 -5.71 10.38
CA LEU A 14 10.46 -6.01 9.56
C LEU A 14 10.58 -5.03 8.38
N ARG A 15 9.50 -4.85 7.61
CA ARG A 15 9.52 -3.95 6.44
C ARG A 15 9.81 -2.51 6.81
N SER A 16 9.19 -2.00 7.88
CA SER A 16 9.43 -0.64 8.36
C SER A 16 10.86 -0.46 8.85
N ALA A 17 11.41 -1.43 9.61
CA ALA A 17 12.78 -1.39 10.09
C ALA A 17 13.79 -1.38 8.94
N LEU A 18 13.62 -2.26 7.93
CA LEU A 18 14.47 -2.28 6.74
C LEU A 18 14.42 -0.94 5.98
N THR A 19 13.22 -0.42 5.76
CA THR A 19 13.04 0.87 5.07
C THR A 19 13.73 2.01 5.80
N LEU A 20 13.53 2.12 7.12
CA LEU A 20 14.11 3.18 7.94
C LEU A 20 15.62 3.04 8.07
N SER A 21 16.13 1.81 8.24
CA SER A 21 17.57 1.53 8.25
C SER A 21 18.23 2.06 6.97
N VAL A 22 17.64 1.79 5.80
CA VAL A 22 18.16 2.31 4.52
C VAL A 22 18.05 3.83 4.44
N LEU A 23 16.94 4.43 4.88
CA LEU A 23 16.72 5.88 4.82
C LEU A 23 17.66 6.67 5.74
N ASP A 24 18.00 6.12 6.89
CA ASP A 24 18.83 6.77 7.90
C ASP A 24 20.32 6.38 7.79
N GLY A 25 20.62 5.33 7.01
CA GLY A 25 21.97 4.78 6.91
C GLY A 25 22.42 4.10 8.22
N GLU A 26 21.48 3.66 9.07
CA GLU A 26 21.73 3.11 10.40
C GLU A 26 21.55 1.59 10.41
N PRO A 27 22.57 0.81 10.85
CA PRO A 27 22.44 -0.63 10.98
C PRO A 27 21.38 -1.02 12.02
N VAL A 28 20.60 -2.06 11.72
CA VAL A 28 19.56 -2.59 12.59
C VAL A 28 19.67 -4.09 12.78
N GLU A 29 19.45 -4.56 14.01
CA GLU A 29 19.20 -5.96 14.35
C GLU A 29 17.73 -6.13 14.71
N ILE A 30 17.06 -7.09 14.06
CA ILE A 30 15.64 -7.38 14.25
C ILE A 30 15.55 -8.78 14.83
N ASP A 31 15.20 -8.87 16.11
CA ASP A 31 15.03 -10.12 16.83
C ASP A 31 13.56 -10.56 16.85
N HIS A 32 13.34 -11.85 17.13
CA HIS A 32 12.02 -12.47 17.25
C HIS A 32 11.11 -12.14 16.06
N VAL A 33 11.66 -12.18 14.87
CA VAL A 33 10.89 -11.89 13.64
C VAL A 33 9.61 -12.72 13.60
N ARG A 34 8.44 -12.05 13.68
CA ARG A 34 7.12 -12.70 13.73
C ARG A 34 6.95 -13.66 14.90
N GLY A 35 7.51 -13.34 16.07
CA GLY A 35 7.59 -14.23 17.22
C GLY A 35 6.24 -14.81 17.68
N ASP A 36 5.18 -14.01 17.67
CA ASP A 36 3.81 -14.42 18.07
C ASP A 36 3.04 -15.21 17.00
N ARG A 37 3.65 -15.52 15.84
CA ARG A 37 2.99 -16.32 14.81
C ARG A 37 3.19 -17.82 15.04
N SER A 38 2.24 -18.62 14.58
CA SER A 38 2.35 -20.10 14.64
C SER A 38 3.59 -20.65 13.94
N GLU A 39 4.12 -19.91 12.97
CA GLU A 39 5.38 -20.18 12.29
C GLU A 39 6.22 -18.91 12.38
N PRO A 40 7.04 -18.72 13.42
CA PRO A 40 7.89 -17.55 13.57
C PRO A 40 9.01 -17.51 12.52
N GLY A 41 9.75 -16.43 12.49
CA GLY A 41 10.87 -16.20 11.58
C GLY A 41 10.45 -15.78 10.17
N LEU A 42 11.43 -15.66 9.28
CA LEU A 42 11.26 -15.20 7.91
C LEU A 42 10.46 -16.20 7.07
N GLY A 43 9.23 -15.86 6.68
CA GLY A 43 8.50 -16.53 5.59
C GLY A 43 9.06 -16.09 4.23
N ALA A 44 8.60 -16.74 3.11
CA ALA A 44 9.09 -16.42 1.76
C ALA A 44 8.99 -14.93 1.40
N GLN A 45 7.86 -14.30 1.68
CA GLN A 45 7.64 -12.88 1.39
C GLN A 45 8.55 -11.97 2.23
N HIS A 46 8.84 -12.35 3.48
CA HIS A 46 9.70 -11.58 4.38
C HIS A 46 11.15 -11.67 3.95
N LEU A 47 11.61 -12.87 3.60
CA LEU A 47 12.94 -13.09 3.02
C LEU A 47 13.13 -12.27 1.74
N ALA A 48 12.17 -12.33 0.81
CA ALA A 48 12.20 -11.53 -0.41
C ALA A 48 12.28 -10.01 -0.13
N ALA A 49 11.63 -9.52 0.94
CA ALA A 49 11.73 -8.12 1.34
C ALA A 49 13.15 -7.76 1.85
N VAL A 50 13.76 -8.63 2.68
CA VAL A 50 15.14 -8.47 3.16
C VAL A 50 16.12 -8.47 1.98
N GLU A 51 16.07 -9.50 1.14
CA GLU A 51 16.98 -9.66 -0.01
C GLU A 51 16.85 -8.51 -1.01
N THR A 52 15.61 -8.04 -1.26
CA THR A 52 15.39 -6.94 -2.20
C THR A 52 15.86 -5.61 -1.62
N ALA A 53 15.58 -5.34 -0.36
CA ALA A 53 16.07 -4.14 0.32
C ALA A 53 17.61 -4.13 0.35
N ALA A 54 18.23 -5.28 0.64
CA ALA A 54 19.67 -5.44 0.64
C ALA A 54 20.27 -5.18 -0.76
N ALA A 55 19.68 -5.76 -1.79
CA ALA A 55 20.17 -5.57 -3.17
C ALA A 55 20.05 -4.11 -3.62
N VAL A 56 18.96 -3.41 -3.26
CA VAL A 56 18.74 -2.00 -3.62
C VAL A 56 19.67 -1.07 -2.84
N ALA A 57 19.97 -1.39 -1.58
CA ALA A 57 20.78 -0.57 -0.68
C ALA A 57 22.25 -0.99 -0.62
N ASP A 58 22.69 -1.98 -1.41
CA ASP A 58 24.04 -2.57 -1.32
C ASP A 58 24.42 -2.91 0.14
N ALA A 59 23.47 -3.55 0.85
CA ALA A 59 23.56 -3.81 2.29
C ALA A 59 24.26 -5.16 2.60
N GLU A 60 24.98 -5.21 3.72
CA GLU A 60 25.43 -6.47 4.32
C GLU A 60 24.31 -7.02 5.20
N VAL A 61 24.01 -8.33 5.08
CA VAL A 61 22.91 -8.97 5.82
C VAL A 61 23.35 -10.30 6.40
N GLU A 62 23.05 -10.51 7.68
CA GLU A 62 23.12 -11.82 8.34
C GLU A 62 21.71 -12.29 8.69
N GLY A 63 21.49 -13.61 8.69
CA GLY A 63 20.19 -14.21 9.01
C GLY A 63 19.14 -14.10 7.87
N ALA A 64 19.52 -13.79 6.64
CA ALA A 64 18.61 -13.78 5.49
C ALA A 64 18.33 -15.19 4.98
N GLU A 65 17.64 -16.00 5.78
CA GLU A 65 17.25 -17.37 5.41
C GLU A 65 15.84 -17.70 5.94
N ARG A 66 15.17 -18.65 5.27
CA ARG A 66 13.83 -19.08 5.67
C ARG A 66 13.82 -19.60 7.11
N GLY A 67 12.91 -19.07 7.92
CA GLY A 67 12.73 -19.43 9.32
C GLY A 67 13.69 -18.73 10.28
N SER A 68 14.61 -17.89 9.79
CA SER A 68 15.45 -17.10 10.69
C SER A 68 14.60 -16.15 11.54
N GLU A 69 14.82 -16.19 12.85
CA GLU A 69 14.13 -15.32 13.81
C GLU A 69 14.93 -14.04 14.13
N THR A 70 16.18 -13.96 13.67
CA THR A 70 17.02 -12.76 13.81
C THR A 70 17.56 -12.36 12.44
N VAL A 71 17.53 -11.07 12.15
CA VAL A 71 18.09 -10.46 10.93
C VAL A 71 18.93 -9.26 11.34
N SER A 72 20.22 -9.29 11.01
CA SER A 72 21.10 -8.12 11.08
C SER A 72 21.23 -7.52 9.69
N PHE A 73 20.99 -6.22 9.56
CA PHE A 73 20.98 -5.49 8.31
C PHE A 73 21.83 -4.22 8.43
N GLU A 74 22.90 -4.13 7.66
CA GLU A 74 23.79 -2.98 7.59
C GLU A 74 23.68 -2.33 6.21
N PRO A 75 22.96 -1.19 6.08
CA PRO A 75 22.71 -0.56 4.79
C PRO A 75 23.98 0.08 4.23
N GLY A 76 24.20 -0.09 2.93
CA GLY A 76 25.19 0.62 2.16
C GLY A 76 24.59 1.83 1.44
N SER A 77 25.00 2.07 0.22
CA SER A 77 24.52 3.19 -0.60
C SER A 77 23.37 2.76 -1.50
N VAL A 78 22.30 3.55 -1.55
CA VAL A 78 21.17 3.30 -2.45
C VAL A 78 21.52 3.81 -3.85
N ALA A 79 21.88 2.89 -4.75
CA ALA A 79 22.15 3.20 -6.14
C ALA A 79 20.93 2.97 -7.03
N GLY A 80 20.82 3.70 -8.13
CA GLY A 80 19.87 3.38 -9.20
C GLY A 80 20.17 2.00 -9.81
N GLY A 81 19.14 1.34 -10.35
CA GLY A 81 19.37 0.01 -10.95
C GLY A 81 18.11 -0.73 -11.30
N ARG A 82 18.30 -1.96 -11.80
CA ARG A 82 17.23 -2.91 -12.10
C ARG A 82 17.45 -4.18 -11.32
N TYR A 83 16.41 -4.60 -10.62
CA TYR A 83 16.43 -5.74 -9.72
C TYR A 83 15.31 -6.69 -10.08
N GLU A 84 15.54 -7.98 -9.89
CA GLU A 84 14.53 -9.01 -10.06
C GLU A 84 14.44 -9.86 -8.79
N VAL A 85 13.21 -10.18 -8.36
CA VAL A 85 12.96 -11.03 -7.20
C VAL A 85 11.80 -11.98 -7.49
N ASP A 86 11.95 -13.22 -7.05
CA ASP A 86 10.88 -14.23 -7.06
C ASP A 86 10.57 -14.63 -5.61
N ILE A 87 9.36 -14.32 -5.16
CA ILE A 87 8.92 -14.72 -3.81
C ILE A 87 8.76 -16.23 -3.70
N GLY A 88 8.58 -16.94 -4.82
CA GLY A 88 8.42 -18.39 -4.88
C GLY A 88 7.09 -18.92 -4.34
N THR A 89 6.18 -18.03 -3.96
CA THR A 89 4.84 -18.31 -3.41
C THR A 89 3.86 -17.23 -3.85
N ALA A 90 2.59 -17.32 -3.41
CA ALA A 90 1.62 -16.24 -3.56
C ALA A 90 1.85 -15.06 -2.59
N GLY A 91 3.06 -14.85 -2.09
CA GLY A 91 3.37 -13.68 -1.27
C GLY A 91 3.09 -12.38 -2.00
N SER A 92 2.59 -11.39 -1.26
CA SER A 92 2.08 -10.14 -1.81
C SER A 92 3.18 -9.26 -2.40
N LEU A 93 3.06 -8.91 -3.69
CA LEU A 93 3.95 -7.94 -4.34
C LEU A 93 3.74 -6.53 -3.80
N THR A 94 2.50 -6.17 -3.43
CA THR A 94 2.22 -4.82 -2.88
C THR A 94 2.91 -4.60 -1.55
N LEU A 95 2.97 -5.63 -0.69
CA LEU A 95 3.71 -5.53 0.58
C LEU A 95 5.23 -5.51 0.39
N LEU A 96 5.75 -6.20 -0.62
CA LEU A 96 7.16 -6.08 -0.99
C LEU A 96 7.48 -4.66 -1.48
N PHE A 97 6.65 -4.11 -2.36
CA PHE A 97 6.81 -2.77 -2.90
C PHE A 97 6.69 -1.68 -1.81
N ASP A 98 5.91 -1.93 -0.75
CA ASP A 98 5.79 -1.02 0.39
C ASP A 98 7.09 -0.85 1.17
N THR A 99 7.97 -1.87 1.19
CA THR A 99 9.31 -1.77 1.77
C THR A 99 10.20 -0.81 0.98
N LEU A 100 9.99 -0.72 -0.33
CA LEU A 100 10.86 0.03 -1.24
C LEU A 100 10.34 1.43 -1.56
N LEU A 101 9.02 1.63 -1.52
CA LEU A 101 8.39 2.86 -1.99
C LEU A 101 8.91 4.13 -1.30
N PRO A 102 9.13 4.17 0.05
CA PRO A 102 9.69 5.34 0.70
C PRO A 102 11.15 5.62 0.31
N LEU A 103 11.89 4.62 -0.17
CA LEU A 103 13.28 4.80 -0.63
C LEU A 103 13.41 5.77 -1.81
N ALA A 104 12.30 6.08 -2.49
CA ALA A 104 12.26 7.13 -3.51
C ALA A 104 12.78 8.49 -3.00
N THR A 105 12.79 8.71 -1.68
CA THR A 105 13.32 9.94 -1.07
C THR A 105 14.85 9.92 -0.87
N ALA A 106 15.49 8.76 -1.01
CA ALA A 106 16.91 8.57 -0.75
C ALA A 106 17.72 8.08 -1.97
N ILE A 107 17.07 7.73 -3.08
CA ILE A 107 17.74 7.26 -4.28
C ILE A 107 18.30 8.43 -5.10
N ASP A 108 19.49 8.25 -5.69
CA ASP A 108 20.12 9.24 -6.58
C ASP A 108 19.78 9.02 -8.07
N GLY A 109 19.26 7.85 -8.41
CA GLY A 109 18.90 7.46 -9.77
C GLY A 109 17.67 6.54 -9.81
N PRO A 110 17.09 6.29 -11.01
CA PRO A 110 15.93 5.44 -11.13
C PRO A 110 16.18 4.01 -10.65
N VAL A 111 15.23 3.47 -9.90
CA VAL A 111 15.20 2.06 -9.45
C VAL A 111 14.00 1.37 -10.09
N SER A 112 14.22 0.16 -10.63
CA SER A 112 13.14 -0.70 -11.13
C SER A 112 13.25 -2.08 -10.49
N VAL A 113 12.19 -2.53 -9.82
CA VAL A 113 12.14 -3.85 -9.19
C VAL A 113 11.02 -4.67 -9.82
N THR A 114 11.40 -5.70 -10.56
CA THR A 114 10.46 -6.66 -11.13
C THR A 114 10.30 -7.83 -10.18
N ALA A 115 9.08 -8.05 -9.72
CA ALA A 115 8.79 -9.08 -8.74
C ALA A 115 7.79 -10.12 -9.27
N THR A 116 8.00 -11.39 -8.91
CA THR A 116 7.10 -12.52 -9.17
C THR A 116 6.49 -12.99 -7.85
N GLY A 117 5.13 -13.13 -7.80
CA GLY A 117 4.40 -13.51 -6.59
C GLY A 117 2.90 -13.34 -6.71
N GLY A 118 2.25 -12.89 -5.66
CA GLY A 118 0.82 -12.58 -5.64
C GLY A 118 0.53 -11.11 -5.92
N THR A 119 -0.26 -10.81 -6.94
CA THR A 119 -0.71 -9.43 -7.24
C THR A 119 -2.05 -9.10 -6.59
N ASP A 120 -2.88 -10.12 -6.38
CA ASP A 120 -4.23 -10.00 -5.85
C ASP A 120 -4.46 -11.18 -4.89
N VAL A 121 -4.03 -11.00 -3.64
CA VAL A 121 -4.04 -12.04 -2.62
C VAL A 121 -4.65 -11.51 -1.32
N SER A 122 -5.35 -12.39 -0.59
CA SER A 122 -5.94 -12.04 0.70
C SER A 122 -4.89 -11.50 1.68
N TRP A 123 -5.32 -10.69 2.63
CA TRP A 123 -4.51 -10.07 3.70
C TRP A 123 -3.54 -8.97 3.23
N SER A 124 -3.68 -8.52 1.99
CA SER A 124 -2.97 -7.34 1.47
C SER A 124 -3.85 -6.63 0.45
N PRO A 125 -3.71 -5.31 0.26
CA PRO A 125 -4.40 -4.61 -0.80
C PRO A 125 -4.00 -5.19 -2.17
N PRO A 126 -4.96 -5.38 -3.11
CA PRO A 126 -4.65 -5.84 -4.46
C PRO A 126 -3.84 -4.78 -5.22
N LEU A 127 -3.15 -5.20 -6.28
CA LEU A 127 -2.33 -4.29 -7.08
C LEU A 127 -3.16 -3.16 -7.70
N ALA A 128 -4.44 -3.40 -7.97
CA ALA A 128 -5.37 -2.36 -8.43
C ALA A 128 -5.54 -1.23 -7.40
N TYR A 129 -5.62 -1.56 -6.10
CA TYR A 129 -5.64 -0.56 -5.02
C TYR A 129 -4.33 0.25 -5.03
N TYR A 130 -3.20 -0.43 -5.11
CA TYR A 130 -1.89 0.23 -5.13
C TYR A 130 -1.79 1.24 -6.27
N ARG A 131 -2.20 0.85 -7.48
CA ARG A 131 -2.16 1.69 -8.69
C ARG A 131 -3.20 2.80 -8.72
N ALA A 132 -4.42 2.52 -8.24
CA ALA A 132 -5.55 3.45 -8.36
C ALA A 132 -5.74 4.34 -7.13
N VAL A 133 -5.25 3.96 -5.95
CA VAL A 133 -5.47 4.71 -4.71
C VAL A 133 -4.13 5.18 -4.13
N LYS A 134 -3.25 4.27 -3.73
CA LYS A 134 -2.02 4.61 -2.99
C LYS A 134 -1.07 5.50 -3.79
N LEU A 135 -0.66 5.07 -4.98
CA LEU A 135 0.26 5.87 -5.78
C LEU A 135 -0.32 7.23 -6.20
N PRO A 136 -1.60 7.33 -6.66
CA PRO A 136 -2.19 8.64 -6.94
C PRO A 136 -2.27 9.56 -5.72
N LEU A 137 -2.51 9.03 -4.51
CA LEU A 137 -2.49 9.83 -3.30
C LEU A 137 -1.08 10.37 -3.01
N LEU A 138 -0.07 9.49 -2.95
CA LEU A 138 1.31 9.88 -2.63
C LEU A 138 1.94 10.79 -3.68
N ARG A 139 1.56 10.66 -4.96
CA ARG A 139 2.01 11.57 -6.03
C ARG A 139 1.59 13.03 -5.78
N GLN A 140 0.48 13.28 -5.12
CA GLN A 140 0.05 14.63 -4.75
C GLN A 140 0.99 15.28 -3.73
N PHE A 141 1.80 14.48 -3.04
CA PHE A 141 2.79 14.93 -2.07
C PHE A 141 4.21 14.87 -2.63
N GLY A 142 4.40 14.55 -3.91
CA GLY A 142 5.70 14.60 -4.58
C GLY A 142 6.35 13.25 -4.87
N LEU A 143 5.69 12.12 -4.57
CA LEU A 143 6.24 10.81 -4.91
C LEU A 143 6.26 10.61 -6.43
N ALA A 144 7.40 10.26 -6.98
CA ALA A 144 7.57 9.84 -8.36
C ALA A 144 7.74 8.31 -8.41
N ALA A 145 6.64 7.60 -8.59
CA ALA A 145 6.63 6.15 -8.67
C ALA A 145 5.54 5.63 -9.62
N ALA A 146 5.75 4.46 -10.23
CA ALA A 146 4.78 3.77 -11.07
C ALA A 146 4.83 2.25 -10.85
N VAL A 147 3.75 1.56 -11.17
CA VAL A 147 3.70 0.10 -11.18
C VAL A 147 3.10 -0.39 -12.49
N GLU A 148 3.85 -1.26 -13.16
CA GLU A 148 3.41 -2.01 -14.34
C GLU A 148 2.98 -3.41 -13.92
N LEU A 149 1.90 -3.92 -14.49
CA LEU A 149 1.40 -5.29 -14.29
C LEU A 149 1.61 -6.07 -15.58
N ASP A 150 2.48 -7.08 -15.53
CA ASP A 150 2.74 -7.98 -16.65
C ASP A 150 1.81 -9.20 -16.62
N ARG A 151 1.59 -9.77 -15.45
CA ARG A 151 0.77 -10.96 -15.25
C ARG A 151 0.08 -10.94 -13.89
N THR A 152 -1.20 -11.30 -13.88
CA THR A 152 -1.97 -11.44 -12.63
C THR A 152 -1.63 -12.74 -11.91
N GLY A 153 -1.56 -12.68 -10.57
CA GLY A 153 -1.37 -13.85 -9.71
C GLY A 153 -2.32 -13.82 -8.53
N PHE A 154 -3.29 -14.76 -8.51
CA PHE A 154 -4.20 -14.97 -7.39
C PHE A 154 -3.65 -16.04 -6.43
N TYR A 155 -4.15 -16.02 -5.19
CA TYR A 155 -3.91 -17.09 -4.22
C TYR A 155 -4.61 -18.38 -4.66
N PRO A 156 -4.07 -19.62 -4.40
CA PRO A 156 -2.85 -19.88 -3.64
C PRO A 156 -1.54 -19.94 -4.44
N ALA A 157 -1.57 -20.05 -5.77
CA ALA A 157 -0.35 -20.26 -6.54
C ALA A 157 0.47 -18.97 -6.76
N GLY A 158 -0.19 -17.81 -6.80
CA GLY A 158 0.50 -16.57 -7.16
C GLY A 158 0.94 -16.56 -8.61
N GLY A 159 2.24 -16.46 -8.86
CA GLY A 159 2.84 -16.47 -10.20
C GLY A 159 2.54 -15.22 -11.01
N GLY A 160 1.97 -14.18 -10.40
CA GLY A 160 1.85 -12.86 -10.98
C GLY A 160 3.21 -12.19 -11.14
N ARG A 161 3.32 -11.22 -12.03
CA ARG A 161 4.54 -10.44 -12.27
C ARG A 161 4.18 -8.96 -12.40
N ALA A 162 4.89 -8.12 -11.65
CA ALA A 162 4.74 -6.68 -11.74
C ALA A 162 6.09 -6.00 -11.51
N THR A 163 6.24 -4.79 -12.04
CA THR A 163 7.45 -3.98 -11.88
C THR A 163 7.11 -2.67 -11.17
N LEU A 164 7.78 -2.41 -10.05
CA LEU A 164 7.81 -1.11 -9.40
C LEU A 164 8.92 -0.27 -10.01
N HIS A 165 8.58 0.96 -10.41
CA HIS A 165 9.51 1.98 -10.84
C HIS A 165 9.51 3.12 -9.83
N LEU A 166 10.70 3.51 -9.38
CA LEU A 166 10.93 4.62 -8.48
C LEU A 166 11.87 5.63 -9.15
N TRP A 167 11.59 6.90 -8.96
CA TRP A 167 12.46 8.00 -9.32
C TRP A 167 12.77 8.85 -8.09
N PRO A 168 13.93 9.53 -8.05
CA PRO A 168 14.25 10.45 -6.98
C PRO A 168 13.08 11.40 -6.70
N SER A 169 12.67 11.47 -5.43
CA SER A 169 11.45 12.16 -5.03
C SER A 169 11.69 13.08 -3.84
N THR A 170 11.09 14.26 -3.88
CA THR A 170 11.02 15.16 -2.73
C THR A 170 9.58 15.28 -2.29
N LEU A 171 9.26 14.72 -1.14
CA LEU A 171 7.90 14.74 -0.61
C LEU A 171 7.67 15.95 0.29
N SER A 172 6.46 16.51 0.23
CA SER A 172 5.96 17.48 1.20
C SER A 172 5.25 16.76 2.37
N PRO A 173 5.08 17.42 3.52
CA PRO A 173 4.26 16.90 4.62
C PRO A 173 2.88 16.44 4.15
N ILE A 174 2.38 15.36 4.77
CA ILE A 174 1.11 14.73 4.38
C ILE A 174 0.02 15.22 5.32
N ASP A 175 -0.68 16.27 4.90
CA ASP A 175 -1.79 16.84 5.65
C ASP A 175 -3.13 16.46 5.01
N LEU A 176 -3.88 15.59 5.70
CA LEU A 176 -5.18 15.07 5.32
C LEU A 176 -6.07 15.01 6.57
N ASP A 177 -6.53 16.17 7.01
CA ASP A 177 -7.30 16.35 8.25
C ASP A 177 -8.81 16.31 8.06
N GLU A 178 -9.27 16.72 6.88
CA GLU A 178 -10.69 16.83 6.62
C GLU A 178 -11.31 15.49 6.23
N PRO A 179 -12.55 15.21 6.66
CA PRO A 179 -13.29 14.04 6.22
C PRO A 179 -13.35 13.94 4.70
N LEU A 180 -13.14 12.75 4.16
CA LEU A 180 -13.34 12.51 2.75
C LEU A 180 -14.82 12.53 2.42
N GLU A 181 -15.27 13.57 1.74
CA GLU A 181 -16.62 13.66 1.15
C GLU A 181 -16.54 13.20 -0.31
N PRO A 182 -17.10 12.02 -0.64
CA PRO A 182 -16.97 11.47 -1.99
C PRO A 182 -17.71 12.31 -3.02
N THR A 183 -17.00 12.75 -4.05
CA THR A 183 -17.58 13.42 -5.24
C THR A 183 -17.79 12.44 -6.40
N ALA A 184 -17.01 11.34 -6.42
CA ALA A 184 -17.09 10.31 -7.44
C ALA A 184 -16.55 8.98 -6.93
N ALA A 185 -16.91 7.90 -7.61
CA ALA A 185 -16.30 6.58 -7.42
C ALA A 185 -15.74 6.03 -8.73
N ARG A 186 -14.72 5.17 -8.62
CA ARG A 186 -14.16 4.39 -9.72
C ARG A 186 -14.15 2.91 -9.30
N VAL A 187 -14.67 2.06 -10.18
CA VAL A 187 -14.84 0.64 -9.91
C VAL A 187 -13.89 -0.16 -10.82
N TYR A 188 -13.07 -0.98 -10.24
CA TYR A 188 -12.11 -1.86 -10.92
C TYR A 188 -12.35 -3.30 -10.48
N SER A 189 -12.90 -4.12 -11.37
CA SER A 189 -13.15 -5.53 -11.12
C SER A 189 -12.31 -6.39 -12.04
N LYS A 190 -11.66 -7.39 -11.47
CA LYS A 190 -10.83 -8.33 -12.20
C LYS A 190 -11.13 -9.75 -11.75
N ALA A 191 -11.18 -10.67 -12.71
CA ALA A 191 -11.32 -12.09 -12.44
C ALA A 191 -10.37 -12.92 -13.30
N ALA A 192 -10.11 -14.16 -12.91
CA ALA A 192 -9.42 -15.13 -13.75
C ALA A 192 -10.26 -15.48 -14.98
N THR A 193 -9.61 -15.70 -16.12
CA THR A 193 -10.27 -16.04 -17.41
C THR A 193 -11.22 -17.25 -17.29
N GLU A 194 -10.93 -18.19 -16.40
CA GLU A 194 -11.77 -19.35 -16.11
C GLU A 194 -13.15 -19.00 -15.55
N LEU A 195 -13.32 -17.77 -15.04
CA LEU A 195 -14.56 -17.26 -14.47
C LEU A 195 -15.35 -16.37 -15.45
N ALA A 196 -14.87 -16.24 -16.69
CA ALA A 196 -15.47 -15.34 -17.69
C ALA A 196 -16.89 -15.77 -18.11
N ASP A 197 -17.12 -17.07 -18.32
CA ASP A 197 -18.44 -17.59 -18.69
C ASP A 197 -19.52 -17.34 -17.63
N SER A 198 -19.09 -17.09 -16.38
CA SER A 198 -19.97 -16.76 -15.26
C SER A 198 -20.09 -15.24 -15.03
N GLU A 199 -19.49 -14.42 -15.87
CA GLU A 199 -19.52 -12.95 -15.82
C GLU A 199 -19.15 -12.39 -14.44
N VAL A 200 -18.16 -13.05 -13.75
CA VAL A 200 -17.84 -12.73 -12.36
C VAL A 200 -17.35 -11.29 -12.20
N ALA A 201 -16.51 -10.80 -13.12
CA ALA A 201 -15.98 -9.44 -13.02
C ALA A 201 -17.10 -8.39 -13.23
N GLU A 202 -17.98 -8.60 -14.17
CA GLU A 202 -19.12 -7.72 -14.43
C GLU A 202 -20.09 -7.68 -13.25
N ARG A 203 -20.51 -8.85 -12.77
CA ARG A 203 -21.47 -8.98 -11.68
C ARG A 203 -20.96 -8.36 -10.36
N GLN A 204 -19.67 -8.47 -10.06
CA GLN A 204 -19.06 -7.78 -8.92
C GLN A 204 -19.12 -6.26 -9.08
N ALA A 205 -18.75 -5.78 -10.26
CA ALA A 205 -18.70 -4.35 -10.55
C ALA A 205 -20.10 -3.72 -10.61
N ASP A 206 -21.07 -4.41 -11.21
CA ASP A 206 -22.46 -3.94 -11.30
C ASP A 206 -23.10 -3.85 -9.92
N ALA A 207 -22.91 -4.87 -9.08
CA ALA A 207 -23.41 -4.87 -7.70
C ALA A 207 -22.82 -3.70 -6.88
N ALA A 208 -21.52 -3.43 -7.02
CA ALA A 208 -20.88 -2.30 -6.36
C ALA A 208 -21.41 -0.95 -6.90
N THR A 209 -21.55 -0.82 -8.21
CA THR A 209 -22.04 0.40 -8.89
C THR A 209 -23.48 0.72 -8.49
N ASP A 210 -24.36 -0.29 -8.45
CA ASP A 210 -25.75 -0.12 -8.03
C ASP A 210 -25.85 0.31 -6.57
N ALA A 211 -25.03 -0.29 -5.71
CA ALA A 211 -24.99 0.07 -4.31
C ALA A 211 -24.40 1.47 -4.06
N LEU A 212 -23.39 1.90 -4.84
CA LEU A 212 -22.84 3.26 -4.81
C LEU A 212 -23.90 4.29 -5.24
N ARG A 213 -24.66 4.00 -6.30
CA ARG A 213 -25.80 4.82 -6.72
C ARG A 213 -26.83 4.98 -5.60
N GLY A 214 -27.11 3.91 -4.86
CA GLY A 214 -27.97 3.95 -3.66
C GLY A 214 -27.42 4.81 -2.53
N LEU A 215 -26.13 5.09 -2.50
CA LEU A 215 -25.47 6.01 -1.58
C LEU A 215 -25.36 7.46 -2.11
N GLY A 216 -25.85 7.72 -3.32
CA GLY A 216 -25.75 9.01 -3.99
C GLY A 216 -24.34 9.32 -4.50
N ILE A 217 -23.51 8.29 -4.74
CA ILE A 217 -22.16 8.43 -5.28
C ILE A 217 -22.18 8.03 -6.75
N GLU A 218 -21.77 8.95 -7.63
CA GLU A 218 -21.64 8.69 -9.06
C GLU A 218 -20.43 7.82 -9.36
N THR A 219 -20.61 6.79 -10.19
CA THR A 219 -19.49 6.00 -10.73
C THR A 219 -19.04 6.61 -12.04
N VAL A 220 -17.89 7.27 -12.04
CA VAL A 220 -17.32 7.95 -13.21
C VAL A 220 -16.39 7.06 -14.03
N GLU A 221 -15.97 5.93 -13.48
CA GLU A 221 -15.17 4.93 -14.16
C GLU A 221 -15.57 3.53 -13.70
N HIS A 222 -15.85 2.64 -14.66
CA HIS A 222 -16.20 1.26 -14.44
C HIS A 222 -15.37 0.39 -15.38
N ARG A 223 -14.46 -0.39 -14.83
CA ARG A 223 -13.59 -1.30 -15.60
C ARG A 223 -13.69 -2.72 -15.10
N THR A 224 -13.95 -3.62 -16.03
CA THR A 224 -13.88 -5.06 -15.82
C THR A 224 -12.75 -5.66 -16.65
N ALA A 225 -12.10 -6.70 -16.14
CA ALA A 225 -11.03 -7.40 -16.85
C ALA A 225 -10.98 -8.88 -16.47
N TYR A 226 -10.63 -9.69 -17.45
CA TYR A 226 -10.26 -11.09 -17.24
C TYR A 226 -8.77 -11.26 -17.52
N ALA A 227 -8.09 -12.01 -16.63
CA ALA A 227 -6.67 -12.24 -16.72
C ALA A 227 -6.36 -13.73 -16.62
N THR A 228 -5.43 -14.20 -17.46
CA THR A 228 -4.87 -15.54 -17.27
C THR A 228 -4.07 -15.59 -15.97
N SER A 229 -4.37 -16.55 -15.13
CA SER A 229 -3.70 -16.77 -13.85
C SER A 229 -3.58 -18.25 -13.57
N THR A 230 -2.57 -18.64 -12.77
CA THR A 230 -2.34 -20.03 -12.36
C THR A 230 -3.42 -20.55 -11.41
N SER A 231 -4.03 -19.66 -10.65
CA SER A 231 -5.15 -19.97 -9.75
C SER A 231 -6.39 -19.18 -10.15
N PRO A 232 -7.60 -19.75 -10.07
CA PRO A 232 -8.83 -18.98 -10.18
C PRO A 232 -8.92 -17.96 -9.04
N GLY A 233 -9.48 -16.80 -9.32
CA GLY A 233 -9.67 -15.76 -8.31
C GLY A 233 -10.34 -14.54 -8.90
N SER A 234 -10.84 -13.68 -8.04
CA SER A 234 -11.33 -12.37 -8.43
C SER A 234 -11.07 -11.33 -7.34
N ALA A 235 -10.93 -10.10 -7.74
CA ALA A 235 -10.74 -8.96 -6.85
C ALA A 235 -11.53 -7.76 -7.37
N LEU A 236 -12.15 -7.05 -6.45
CA LEU A 236 -12.86 -5.81 -6.69
C LEU A 236 -12.20 -4.69 -5.89
N VAL A 237 -11.96 -3.56 -6.53
CA VAL A 237 -11.50 -2.32 -5.89
C VAL A 237 -12.46 -1.20 -6.25
N VAL A 238 -12.89 -0.46 -5.24
CA VAL A 238 -13.61 0.79 -5.42
C VAL A 238 -12.75 1.90 -4.83
N ARG A 239 -12.41 2.87 -5.67
CA ARG A 239 -11.77 4.13 -5.24
C ARG A 239 -12.85 5.19 -5.09
N LEU A 240 -12.78 5.94 -4.00
CA LEU A 240 -13.52 7.17 -3.79
C LEU A 240 -12.61 8.37 -4.01
N ASP A 241 -13.06 9.31 -4.82
CA ASP A 241 -12.43 10.61 -5.01
C ASP A 241 -13.14 11.65 -4.15
N GLY A 242 -12.41 12.35 -3.29
CA GLY A 242 -12.90 13.46 -2.49
C GLY A 242 -12.95 14.78 -3.27
N ALA A 243 -13.60 15.78 -2.72
CA ALA A 243 -13.55 17.14 -3.25
C ALA A 243 -12.10 17.67 -3.22
N PRO A 244 -11.71 18.53 -4.17
CA PRO A 244 -10.42 19.20 -4.09
C PRO A 244 -10.34 20.05 -2.81
N THR A 245 -9.27 19.86 -2.03
CA THR A 245 -8.98 20.76 -0.90
C THR A 245 -8.46 22.09 -1.47
N ALA A 246 -8.93 23.20 -0.91
CA ALA A 246 -8.45 24.52 -1.29
C ALA A 246 -6.96 24.64 -0.90
N THR A 247 -6.08 24.73 -1.89
CA THR A 247 -4.73 25.22 -1.68
C THR A 247 -4.76 26.73 -1.93
N ASP A 248 -4.22 27.51 -0.99
CA ASP A 248 -4.17 28.95 -1.13
C ASP A 248 -3.49 29.35 -2.46
N GLY A 249 -4.30 29.84 -3.37
CA GLY A 249 -3.90 30.81 -4.36
C GLY A 249 -3.26 30.37 -5.66
N VAL A 250 -3.72 29.29 -6.35
CA VAL A 250 -3.34 29.09 -7.77
C VAL A 250 -4.56 28.70 -8.61
N PRO A 251 -4.85 29.42 -9.72
CA PRO A 251 -5.94 29.09 -10.63
C PRO A 251 -5.65 27.80 -11.40
N THR A 252 -6.58 26.86 -11.32
CA THR A 252 -6.53 25.60 -12.06
C THR A 252 -6.77 25.80 -13.54
N GLY A 253 -5.77 25.52 -14.37
CA GLY A 253 -5.96 25.24 -15.79
C GLY A 253 -6.15 23.75 -15.99
N THR A 254 -7.22 23.41 -16.69
CA THR A 254 -7.56 22.18 -17.44
C THR A 254 -6.88 20.85 -17.07
N ASP A 255 -7.72 19.86 -16.76
CA ASP A 255 -7.42 18.43 -16.70
C ASP A 255 -6.74 17.92 -17.98
N ASP A 256 -5.43 17.96 -18.02
CA ASP A 256 -4.66 17.20 -19.01
C ASP A 256 -3.60 16.36 -18.26
N ALA A 257 -3.69 15.07 -18.47
CA ALA A 257 -2.80 14.07 -17.85
C ALA A 257 -1.41 14.16 -18.46
N SER A 258 -0.65 15.18 -18.08
CA SER A 258 0.77 15.29 -18.41
C SER A 258 1.60 14.93 -17.17
N THR A 259 2.42 13.94 -17.35
CA THR A 259 3.38 13.34 -16.44
C THR A 259 4.61 14.24 -16.24
N ASP A 260 4.47 15.43 -15.67
CA ASP A 260 5.66 16.19 -15.29
C ASP A 260 5.37 17.16 -14.13
N GLY A 261 6.07 16.94 -13.03
CA GLY A 261 6.23 17.90 -11.94
C GLY A 261 5.36 17.62 -10.71
N ALA A 262 5.92 17.88 -9.52
CA ALA A 262 5.21 17.91 -8.25
C ALA A 262 3.92 18.72 -8.40
N GLY A 263 2.77 18.06 -8.17
CA GLY A 263 1.47 18.64 -8.45
C GLY A 263 1.21 19.92 -7.68
N THR A 264 1.16 21.05 -8.41
CA THR A 264 0.78 22.35 -7.87
C THR A 264 -0.74 22.55 -7.84
N GLY A 265 -1.52 21.49 -8.13
CA GLY A 265 -2.98 21.53 -8.10
C GLY A 265 -3.56 21.24 -6.71
N PRO A 266 -4.85 21.54 -6.48
CA PRO A 266 -5.51 21.23 -5.23
C PRO A 266 -5.44 19.73 -4.94
N ARG A 267 -5.04 19.38 -3.70
CA ARG A 267 -4.96 17.99 -3.25
C ARG A 267 -6.38 17.42 -3.15
N ARG A 268 -6.50 16.13 -3.47
CA ARG A 268 -7.78 15.41 -3.36
C ARG A 268 -7.60 14.22 -2.43
N PRO A 269 -8.32 14.14 -1.32
CA PRO A 269 -8.32 12.95 -0.51
C PRO A 269 -8.85 11.76 -1.33
N LEU A 270 -8.21 10.61 -1.17
CA LEU A 270 -8.56 9.38 -1.85
C LEU A 270 -8.71 8.28 -0.80
N ALA A 271 -9.71 7.42 -0.98
CA ALA A 271 -9.85 6.21 -0.21
C ALA A 271 -10.15 5.02 -1.11
N GLY A 272 -9.68 3.85 -0.73
CA GLY A 272 -9.90 2.61 -1.47
C GLY A 272 -10.51 1.52 -0.62
N PHE A 273 -11.34 0.71 -1.25
CA PHE A 273 -12.01 -0.43 -0.63
C PHE A 273 -11.93 -1.61 -1.58
N ASP A 274 -11.54 -2.74 -1.05
CA ASP A 274 -11.37 -3.95 -1.84
C ASP A 274 -12.11 -5.12 -1.22
N ALA A 275 -12.41 -6.10 -2.05
CA ALA A 275 -12.85 -7.43 -1.62
C ALA A 275 -12.41 -8.48 -2.63
N TYR A 276 -12.30 -9.71 -2.14
CA TYR A 276 -11.89 -10.85 -2.92
C TYR A 276 -13.03 -11.85 -3.07
N GLY A 277 -13.14 -12.43 -4.26
CA GLY A 277 -13.95 -13.64 -4.46
C GLY A 277 -13.33 -14.85 -3.75
N ALA A 278 -14.20 -15.79 -3.39
CA ALA A 278 -13.82 -17.06 -2.81
C ALA A 278 -14.71 -18.17 -3.39
N PRO A 279 -14.28 -19.43 -3.38
CA PRO A 279 -15.13 -20.53 -3.79
C PRO A 279 -16.46 -20.52 -3.01
N GLY A 280 -17.58 -20.57 -3.74
CA GLY A 280 -18.93 -20.54 -3.16
C GLY A 280 -19.46 -19.15 -2.76
N LYS A 281 -18.66 -18.09 -2.86
CA LYS A 281 -19.11 -16.72 -2.61
C LYS A 281 -19.69 -16.11 -3.90
N PRO A 282 -20.95 -15.69 -3.91
CA PRO A 282 -21.56 -15.00 -5.05
C PRO A 282 -20.78 -13.73 -5.42
N ALA A 283 -20.71 -13.43 -6.71
CA ALA A 283 -20.03 -12.23 -7.20
C ALA A 283 -20.64 -10.94 -6.64
N GLU A 284 -21.95 -10.90 -6.49
CA GLU A 284 -22.71 -9.78 -5.92
C GLU A 284 -22.38 -9.53 -4.45
N GLU A 285 -22.05 -10.61 -3.70
CA GLU A 285 -21.63 -10.47 -2.31
C GLU A 285 -20.29 -9.75 -2.18
N VAL A 286 -19.37 -9.95 -3.14
CA VAL A 286 -18.10 -9.20 -3.20
C VAL A 286 -18.36 -7.70 -3.37
N GLY A 287 -19.29 -7.33 -4.27
CA GLY A 287 -19.71 -5.93 -4.45
C GLY A 287 -20.36 -5.34 -3.20
N SER A 288 -21.20 -6.12 -2.54
CA SER A 288 -21.88 -5.71 -1.30
C SER A 288 -20.91 -5.51 -0.15
N GLU A 289 -19.91 -6.38 0.00
CA GLU A 289 -18.88 -6.29 1.04
C GLU A 289 -18.09 -4.97 0.95
N VAL A 290 -17.65 -4.62 -0.26
CA VAL A 290 -16.95 -3.35 -0.52
C VAL A 290 -17.85 -2.17 -0.13
N THR A 291 -19.11 -2.20 -0.53
CA THR A 291 -20.05 -1.11 -0.28
C THR A 291 -20.38 -0.96 1.20
N ASP A 292 -20.43 -2.05 1.95
CA ASP A 292 -20.62 -1.99 3.41
C ASP A 292 -19.41 -1.39 4.13
N ARG A 293 -18.19 -1.61 3.62
CA ARG A 293 -16.98 -0.91 4.11
C ARG A 293 -17.06 0.59 3.80
N ILE A 294 -17.49 0.97 2.60
CA ILE A 294 -17.71 2.38 2.22
C ILE A 294 -18.75 3.06 3.11
N ARG A 295 -19.88 2.41 3.40
CA ARG A 295 -20.91 2.94 4.31
C ARG A 295 -20.38 3.21 5.71
N ARG A 296 -19.55 2.30 6.23
CA ARG A 296 -18.91 2.47 7.56
C ARG A 296 -17.93 3.61 7.55
N PHE A 297 -17.06 3.68 6.54
CA PHE A 297 -16.08 4.73 6.37
C PHE A 297 -16.72 6.13 6.34
N ARG A 298 -17.74 6.33 5.51
CA ARG A 298 -18.45 7.63 5.41
C ARG A 298 -19.06 8.12 6.73
N ARG A 299 -19.46 7.20 7.60
CA ARG A 299 -19.99 7.56 8.93
C ARG A 299 -18.88 7.93 9.92
N GLY A 300 -17.68 7.48 9.66
CA GLY A 300 -16.53 7.66 10.55
C GLY A 300 -15.88 9.03 10.43
N GLY A 301 -15.99 9.73 9.30
CA GLY A 301 -15.40 11.05 9.10
C GLY A 301 -13.88 11.06 8.92
N ALA A 302 -13.26 9.95 8.51
CA ALA A 302 -11.84 9.88 8.24
C ALA A 302 -11.50 10.47 6.85
N ALA A 303 -10.24 10.87 6.68
CA ALA A 303 -9.70 11.38 5.40
C ALA A 303 -9.23 10.26 4.47
N VAL A 304 -8.78 9.13 5.02
CA VAL A 304 -8.24 7.98 4.30
C VAL A 304 -8.86 6.69 4.82
N ASP A 305 -8.78 5.61 4.03
CA ASP A 305 -9.22 4.28 4.43
C ASP A 305 -8.24 3.59 5.41
N ALA A 306 -8.61 2.41 5.91
CA ALA A 306 -7.83 1.69 6.91
C ALA A 306 -6.49 1.17 6.37
N HIS A 307 -6.43 0.73 5.10
CA HIS A 307 -5.15 0.32 4.50
C HIS A 307 -4.19 1.49 4.39
N MET A 308 -4.71 2.65 3.96
CA MET A 308 -3.90 3.86 3.82
C MET A 308 -3.41 4.36 5.19
N ALA A 309 -4.23 4.25 6.25
CA ALA A 309 -3.84 4.63 7.60
C ALA A 309 -2.56 3.89 8.06
N ASP A 310 -2.50 2.58 7.83
CA ASP A 310 -1.32 1.76 8.16
C ASP A 310 -0.12 2.07 7.23
N GLN A 311 -0.38 2.26 5.95
CA GLN A 311 0.66 2.38 4.92
C GLN A 311 1.29 3.77 4.82
N LEU A 312 0.66 4.80 5.40
CA LEU A 312 1.22 6.15 5.47
C LEU A 312 2.18 6.35 6.65
N LEU A 313 2.24 5.44 7.61
CA LEU A 313 3.04 5.60 8.85
C LEU A 313 4.50 5.93 8.56
N VAL A 314 5.17 5.15 7.70
CA VAL A 314 6.57 5.38 7.35
C VAL A 314 6.73 6.72 6.62
N PHE A 315 5.80 7.07 5.73
CA PHE A 315 5.84 8.37 5.05
C PHE A 315 5.68 9.54 6.01
N LEU A 316 4.72 9.47 6.95
CA LEU A 316 4.55 10.48 8.00
C LEU A 316 5.82 10.61 8.84
N ALA A 317 6.41 9.48 9.24
CA ALA A 317 7.68 9.45 9.97
C ALA A 317 8.84 10.07 9.16
N VAL A 318 8.79 10.08 7.83
CA VAL A 318 9.83 10.65 6.94
C VAL A 318 9.59 12.14 6.68
N VAL A 319 8.36 12.57 6.43
CA VAL A 319 8.09 13.94 5.94
C VAL A 319 7.21 14.79 6.85
N GLY A 320 6.70 14.21 7.93
CA GLY A 320 5.77 14.88 8.83
C GLY A 320 4.36 14.99 8.27
N GLY A 321 3.49 15.61 9.05
CA GLY A 321 2.11 15.88 8.67
C GLY A 321 1.07 15.30 9.62
N ARG A 322 -0.21 15.36 9.20
CA ARG A 322 -1.36 14.92 9.99
C ARG A 322 -2.39 14.24 9.10
N VAL A 323 -2.85 13.05 9.50
CA VAL A 323 -3.83 12.28 8.74
C VAL A 323 -4.96 11.80 9.65
N ALA A 324 -6.20 12.20 9.36
CA ALA A 324 -7.40 11.70 10.04
C ALA A 324 -7.72 10.28 9.53
N VAL A 325 -7.77 9.31 10.45
CA VAL A 325 -7.87 7.88 10.15
C VAL A 325 -9.14 7.25 10.72
N PRO A 326 -9.67 6.15 10.14
CA PRO A 326 -10.93 5.54 10.61
C PRO A 326 -10.81 4.88 11.98
N GLY A 327 -9.60 4.63 12.44
CA GLY A 327 -9.29 4.00 13.73
C GLY A 327 -7.80 3.73 13.84
N ILE A 328 -7.36 3.37 15.02
CA ILE A 328 -5.97 2.96 15.28
C ILE A 328 -5.96 1.44 15.33
N SER A 329 -5.35 0.85 14.32
CA SER A 329 -5.17 -0.61 14.24
C SER A 329 -4.03 -1.07 15.15
N ASP A 330 -3.97 -2.38 15.42
CA ASP A 330 -2.81 -2.97 16.10
C ASP A 330 -1.52 -2.75 15.29
N HIS A 331 -1.63 -2.67 13.96
CA HIS A 331 -0.50 -2.36 13.09
C HIS A 331 0.05 -0.94 13.31
N VAL A 332 -0.81 0.05 13.50
CA VAL A 332 -0.37 1.41 13.87
C VAL A 332 0.31 1.38 15.23
N ALA A 333 -0.30 0.70 16.21
CA ALA A 333 0.22 0.64 17.58
C ALA A 333 1.62 0.00 17.64
N THR A 334 1.80 -1.14 16.97
CA THR A 334 3.09 -1.86 16.96
C THR A 334 4.15 -1.15 16.12
N SER A 335 3.78 -0.53 14.99
CA SER A 335 4.74 0.19 14.14
C SER A 335 5.34 1.41 14.83
N ARG A 336 4.61 2.05 15.77
CA ARG A 336 5.13 3.22 16.51
C ARG A 336 6.41 2.90 17.26
N ALA A 337 6.51 1.72 17.88
CA ALA A 337 7.73 1.32 18.59
C ALA A 337 8.95 1.27 17.66
N VAL A 338 8.77 0.74 16.43
CA VAL A 338 9.84 0.75 15.43
C VAL A 338 10.22 2.18 15.03
N LEU A 339 9.23 3.03 14.78
CA LEU A 339 9.48 4.42 14.40
C LEU A 339 10.22 5.20 15.52
N GLU A 340 9.87 4.95 16.78
CA GLU A 340 10.57 5.52 17.94
C GLU A 340 12.02 5.06 18.02
N THR A 341 12.33 3.78 17.73
CA THR A 341 13.70 3.25 17.69
C THR A 341 14.58 4.01 16.69
N PHE A 342 14.01 4.48 15.57
CA PHE A 342 14.70 5.28 14.56
C PHE A 342 14.61 6.80 14.79
N ASP A 343 14.25 7.26 15.99
CA ASP A 343 14.07 8.69 16.31
C ASP A 343 13.10 9.42 15.36
N ARG A 344 12.06 8.70 14.91
CA ARG A 344 11.02 9.16 13.99
C ARG A 344 9.61 8.94 14.57
N PRO A 345 9.32 9.49 15.75
CA PRO A 345 8.07 9.20 16.44
C PRO A 345 6.86 9.70 15.63
N VAL A 346 5.81 8.90 15.69
CA VAL A 346 4.48 9.32 15.28
C VAL A 346 3.53 9.24 16.46
N ASP A 347 2.67 10.23 16.59
CA ASP A 347 1.70 10.34 17.66
C ASP A 347 0.28 10.05 17.20
N VAL A 348 -0.55 9.65 18.15
CA VAL A 348 -1.98 9.44 17.93
C VAL A 348 -2.74 10.51 18.68
N ASP A 349 -3.32 11.45 17.96
CA ASP A 349 -4.23 12.44 18.48
C ASP A 349 -5.67 11.90 18.50
N ARG A 350 -6.28 11.87 19.69
CA ARG A 350 -7.67 11.45 19.92
C ARG A 350 -8.56 12.59 20.41
N SER A 351 -8.09 13.84 20.33
CA SER A 351 -8.82 15.01 20.80
C SER A 351 -9.97 15.41 19.86
N GLY A 352 -9.89 15.03 18.59
CA GLY A 352 -10.90 15.30 17.57
C GLY A 352 -12.03 14.27 17.51
N PRO A 353 -12.99 14.47 16.60
CA PRO A 353 -14.12 13.54 16.38
C PRO A 353 -13.67 12.19 15.82
N VAL A 354 -12.56 12.15 15.15
CA VAL A 354 -11.87 10.95 14.67
C VAL A 354 -10.41 11.00 15.09
N PRO A 355 -9.76 9.84 15.31
CA PRO A 355 -8.34 9.83 15.60
C PRO A 355 -7.52 10.33 14.42
N ALA A 356 -6.40 10.96 14.70
CA ALA A 356 -5.42 11.33 13.69
C ALA A 356 -4.04 10.80 14.06
N ILE A 357 -3.25 10.47 13.04
CA ILE A 357 -1.83 10.14 13.18
C ILE A 357 -1.06 11.40 12.80
N THR A 358 -0.11 11.80 13.64
CA THR A 358 0.67 13.03 13.47
C THR A 358 2.15 12.74 13.58
N ALA A 359 2.96 13.46 12.83
CA ALA A 359 4.40 13.50 13.00
C ALA A 359 4.91 14.92 12.75
N ASP A 360 5.72 15.41 13.68
CA ASP A 360 6.40 16.70 13.56
C ASP A 360 7.73 16.52 12.84
N ARG A 361 8.01 17.37 11.85
CA ARG A 361 9.31 17.42 11.16
C ARG A 361 9.66 18.82 10.71
#